data_fc672f59e271fb3f9b9bb9c3cb3952bc
#
_entry.id   fc672f59e271fb3f9b9bb9c3cb3952bc
#
_cell.length_a   1.000
_cell.length_b   1.000
_cell.length_c   1.000
_cell.angle_alpha   90.00
_cell.angle_beta   90.00
_cell.angle_gamma   90.00
#
_symmetry.space_group_name_H-M   'P 1'
#
loop_
_entity.id
_entity.type
_entity.pdbx_description
1 polymer ?
#
loop_
_entity_poly.entity_id
_entity_poly.type
_entity_poly.pdbx_seq_one_letter_code
_entity_poly.pdbx_strand_id
1 'polypeptide(L)'
;VMTPIAEGVYRWEGDVEAGDFKFLRRRGTWERCYVARTKDEPIRFGEEHDVIYEYNSFEEGNDYKFMLPKTNHCILTLDLNRMKLRVDNEETEGIGVESIKTSGELIYYSSDNTLFLRSKNNLQLQARVFALDGCLVSEDVFIGGTDISLSRGYYIVVLHREDGTQVAEFKVFVV
;
A
#
# COMPACT_ATOMS: atom_id res chain seq x y z
N VAL A 1 8.25 10.53 11.70
CA VAL A 1 7.12 11.25 11.09
C VAL A 1 6.79 10.56 9.78
N MET A 2 5.52 10.30 9.52
CA MET A 2 5.08 9.70 8.25
C MET A 2 5.22 10.70 7.09
N THR A 3 5.56 10.20 5.92
CA THR A 3 5.73 10.99 4.68
C THR A 3 4.45 10.91 3.85
N PRO A 4 3.87 12.02 3.39
CA PRO A 4 2.74 11.98 2.46
C PRO A 4 3.19 11.39 1.12
N ILE A 5 2.44 10.40 0.62
CA ILE A 5 2.69 9.76 -0.69
C ILE A 5 1.58 10.06 -1.70
N ALA A 6 0.39 10.42 -1.21
CA ALA A 6 -0.74 10.94 -1.98
C ALA A 6 -1.57 11.84 -1.07
N GLU A 7 -2.60 12.51 -1.61
CA GLU A 7 -3.55 13.28 -0.80
C GLU A 7 -4.26 12.37 0.20
N GLY A 8 -4.11 12.66 1.49
CA GLY A 8 -4.69 11.86 2.59
C GLY A 8 -4.00 10.52 2.84
N VAL A 9 -2.93 10.16 2.12
CA VAL A 9 -2.22 8.88 2.30
C VAL A 9 -0.79 9.13 2.74
N TYR A 10 -0.39 8.45 3.82
CA TYR A 10 0.91 8.62 4.46
C TYR A 10 1.62 7.28 4.59
N ARG A 11 2.93 7.28 4.38
CA ARG A 11 3.79 6.10 4.55
C ARG A 11 4.91 6.38 5.55
N TRP A 12 5.28 5.35 6.29
CA TRP A 12 6.47 5.31 7.12
C TRP A 12 7.10 3.92 7.03
N GLU A 13 8.43 3.86 7.11
CA GLU A 13 9.21 2.63 7.03
C GLU A 13 10.30 2.65 8.08
N GLY A 14 10.52 1.53 8.76
CA GLY A 14 11.56 1.37 9.76
C GLY A 14 11.25 0.25 10.76
N ASP A 15 12.11 0.14 11.76
CA ASP A 15 11.96 -0.85 12.82
C ASP A 15 10.95 -0.35 13.87
N VAL A 16 9.97 -1.20 14.15
CA VAL A 16 8.96 -0.98 15.19
C VAL A 16 9.12 -2.07 16.25
N GLU A 17 9.30 -1.65 17.50
CA GLU A 17 9.30 -2.58 18.62
C GLU A 17 7.90 -3.17 18.86
N ALA A 18 7.86 -4.42 19.36
CA ALA A 18 6.61 -5.03 19.79
C ALA A 18 5.95 -4.16 20.86
N GLY A 19 4.64 -4.01 20.77
CA GLY A 19 3.87 -3.19 21.71
C GLY A 19 2.78 -2.39 21.05
N ASP A 20 2.27 -1.43 21.80
CA ASP A 20 1.12 -0.62 21.41
C ASP A 20 1.54 0.64 20.67
N PHE A 21 0.78 1.02 19.64
CA PHE A 21 0.98 2.29 18.97
C PHE A 21 -0.33 2.91 18.47
N LYS A 22 -0.27 4.22 18.20
CA LYS A 22 -1.32 5.02 17.57
C LYS A 22 -0.70 6.21 16.85
N PHE A 23 -1.47 6.89 16.02
CA PHE A 23 -0.97 8.01 15.24
C PHE A 23 -1.46 9.33 15.84
N LEU A 24 -0.53 10.21 16.14
CA LEU A 24 -0.84 11.57 16.58
C LEU A 24 -1.12 12.46 15.37
N ARG A 25 -2.17 13.28 15.42
CA ARG A 25 -2.42 14.31 14.41
C ARG A 25 -1.31 15.36 14.37
N ARG A 26 -0.77 15.71 15.55
CA ARG A 26 0.35 16.65 15.71
C ARG A 26 1.33 16.09 16.72
N ARG A 27 2.61 16.27 16.44
CA ARG A 27 3.65 15.93 17.40
C ARG A 27 3.45 16.66 18.72
N GLY A 28 3.44 15.92 19.82
CA GLY A 28 3.32 16.45 21.18
C GLY A 28 1.89 16.78 21.65
N THR A 29 0.86 16.49 20.84
CA THR A 29 -0.54 16.64 21.25
C THR A 29 -1.24 15.29 21.28
N TRP A 30 -1.88 14.98 22.41
CA TRP A 30 -2.58 13.71 22.64
C TRP A 30 -4.11 13.85 22.57
N GLU A 31 -4.62 15.04 22.24
CA GLU A 31 -6.05 15.34 22.31
C GLU A 31 -6.89 14.49 21.33
N ARG A 32 -6.39 14.33 20.11
CA ARG A 32 -7.04 13.49 19.09
C ARG A 32 -6.01 12.67 18.34
N CYS A 33 -6.29 11.40 18.21
CA CYS A 33 -5.42 10.42 17.57
C CYS A 33 -6.18 9.61 16.53
N TYR A 34 -5.46 9.06 15.59
CA TYR A 34 -5.95 7.98 14.75
C TYR A 34 -5.60 6.67 15.47
N VAL A 35 -6.61 5.90 15.80
CA VAL A 35 -6.52 4.71 16.64
C VAL A 35 -7.23 3.53 15.99
N ALA A 36 -7.03 2.33 16.51
CA ALA A 36 -7.77 1.15 16.08
C ALA A 36 -9.27 1.30 16.40
N ARG A 37 -10.12 0.66 15.62
CA ARG A 37 -11.56 0.62 15.87
C ARG A 37 -11.91 -0.26 17.07
N THR A 38 -11.15 -1.31 17.29
CA THR A 38 -11.30 -2.23 18.42
C THR A 38 -10.17 -2.03 19.42
N LYS A 39 -10.46 -2.24 20.70
CA LYS A 39 -9.44 -2.11 21.75
C LYS A 39 -8.36 -3.16 21.55
N ASP A 40 -7.09 -2.71 21.63
CA ASP A 40 -5.90 -3.56 21.55
C ASP A 40 -5.90 -4.46 20.30
N GLU A 41 -6.26 -3.88 19.13
CA GLU A 41 -6.37 -4.62 17.88
C GLU A 41 -5.01 -5.15 17.42
N PRO A 42 -4.84 -6.49 17.33
CA PRO A 42 -3.58 -7.07 16.89
C PRO A 42 -3.34 -6.82 15.40
N ILE A 43 -2.17 -6.33 15.07
CA ILE A 43 -1.73 -6.15 13.67
C ILE A 43 -1.50 -7.52 13.05
N ARG A 44 -2.14 -7.72 11.90
CA ARG A 44 -1.86 -8.78 10.95
C ARG A 44 -1.18 -8.17 9.74
N PHE A 45 0.07 -8.60 9.51
CA PHE A 45 0.86 -8.09 8.39
C PHE A 45 0.18 -8.40 7.06
N GLY A 46 0.19 -7.41 6.16
CA GLY A 46 -0.42 -7.54 4.84
C GLY A 46 -1.94 -7.35 4.80
N GLU A 47 -2.61 -7.17 5.95
CA GLU A 47 -4.05 -6.91 6.02
C GLU A 47 -4.33 -5.42 6.29
N GLU A 48 -5.55 -4.99 5.94
CA GLU A 48 -6.05 -3.66 6.31
C GLU A 48 -6.77 -3.71 7.66
N HIS A 49 -6.51 -2.70 8.48
CA HIS A 49 -7.12 -2.47 9.78
C HIS A 49 -7.95 -1.19 9.75
N ASP A 50 -9.12 -1.21 10.37
CA ASP A 50 -9.96 -0.03 10.51
C ASP A 50 -9.31 1.01 11.43
N VAL A 51 -9.33 2.26 10.99
CA VAL A 51 -8.86 3.41 11.75
C VAL A 51 -10.05 4.28 12.13
N ILE A 52 -10.08 4.78 13.35
CA ILE A 52 -11.02 5.82 13.76
C ILE A 52 -10.26 7.06 14.26
N TYR A 53 -10.89 8.22 14.18
CA TYR A 53 -10.34 9.46 14.67
C TYR A 53 -11.07 9.86 15.95
N GLU A 54 -10.46 9.57 17.09
CA GLU A 54 -11.08 9.70 18.39
C GLU A 54 -10.36 10.67 19.31
N TYR A 55 -11.15 11.22 20.21
CA TYR A 55 -10.63 11.96 21.33
C TYR A 55 -9.92 11.00 22.28
N ASN A 56 -8.63 11.22 22.50
CA ASN A 56 -7.85 10.40 23.41
C ASN A 56 -8.22 10.80 24.85
N SER A 57 -9.33 10.28 25.37
CA SER A 57 -9.61 10.40 26.80
C SER A 57 -8.74 9.40 27.53
N PHE A 58 -7.89 9.90 28.43
CA PHE A 58 -7.19 9.07 29.41
C PHE A 58 -8.14 8.49 30.47
N GLU A 59 -9.43 8.76 30.35
CA GLU A 59 -10.46 8.20 31.19
C GLU A 59 -10.64 6.72 30.84
N GLU A 60 -10.80 5.93 31.88
CA GLU A 60 -10.80 4.45 31.87
C GLU A 60 -11.49 3.83 30.67
N GLY A 61 -10.72 3.09 29.90
CA GLY A 61 -11.23 2.14 28.91
C GLY A 61 -11.20 2.55 27.44
N ASN A 62 -10.95 3.81 27.10
CA ASN A 62 -11.07 4.34 25.74
C ASN A 62 -9.74 4.60 25.01
N ASP A 63 -8.64 4.10 25.53
CA ASP A 63 -7.34 4.21 24.88
C ASP A 63 -7.14 3.06 23.88
N TYR A 64 -7.83 3.14 22.76
CA TYR A 64 -7.72 2.16 21.67
C TYR A 64 -6.36 2.29 20.97
N LYS A 65 -5.74 1.16 20.71
CA LYS A 65 -4.40 1.09 20.12
C LYS A 65 -4.32 -0.08 19.14
N PHE A 66 -3.38 0.02 18.21
CA PHE A 66 -2.91 -1.11 17.44
C PHE A 66 -1.82 -1.83 18.23
N MET A 67 -1.83 -3.16 18.21
CA MET A 67 -0.81 -3.98 18.88
C MET A 67 0.07 -4.68 17.86
N LEU A 68 1.36 -4.36 17.85
CA LEU A 68 2.34 -5.10 17.07
C LEU A 68 2.79 -6.33 17.86
N PRO A 69 2.55 -7.56 17.38
CA PRO A 69 2.77 -8.77 18.17
C PRO A 69 4.26 -9.11 18.37
N LYS A 70 5.12 -8.63 17.50
CA LYS A 70 6.58 -8.84 17.57
C LYS A 70 7.31 -7.65 16.93
N THR A 71 8.52 -7.37 17.43
CA THR A 71 9.43 -6.40 16.80
C THR A 71 9.70 -6.80 15.34
N ASN A 72 9.58 -5.87 14.43
CA ASN A 72 9.78 -6.12 13.01
C ASN A 72 10.18 -4.85 12.26
N HIS A 73 10.85 -5.03 11.12
CA HIS A 73 10.93 -3.97 10.11
C HIS A 73 9.57 -3.85 9.45
N CYS A 74 8.95 -2.68 9.51
CA CYS A 74 7.58 -2.46 9.08
C CYS A 74 7.48 -1.32 8.08
N ILE A 75 6.53 -1.49 7.16
CA ILE A 75 6.04 -0.44 6.28
C ILE A 75 4.60 -0.15 6.69
N LEU A 76 4.37 1.03 7.24
CA LEU A 76 3.04 1.48 7.64
C LEU A 76 2.48 2.40 6.58
N THR A 77 1.30 2.07 6.06
CA THR A 77 0.54 2.92 5.15
C THR A 77 -0.78 3.30 5.81
N LEU A 78 -0.95 4.59 6.08
CA LEU A 78 -2.15 5.16 6.68
C LEU A 78 -2.93 5.93 5.62
N ASP A 79 -4.09 5.43 5.25
CA ASP A 79 -5.03 6.05 4.33
C ASP A 79 -6.17 6.71 5.11
N LEU A 80 -6.13 8.04 5.21
CA LEU A 80 -7.14 8.82 5.92
C LEU A 80 -8.41 9.02 5.09
N ASN A 81 -8.36 8.83 3.77
CA ASN A 81 -9.56 8.93 2.93
C ASN A 81 -10.47 7.72 3.15
N ARG A 82 -9.87 6.54 3.34
CA ARG A 82 -10.56 5.28 3.59
C ARG A 82 -10.63 4.92 5.07
N MET A 83 -9.91 5.65 5.92
CA MET A 83 -9.72 5.34 7.34
C MET A 83 -9.19 3.92 7.54
N LYS A 84 -8.09 3.61 6.86
CA LYS A 84 -7.42 2.30 6.89
C LYS A 84 -5.94 2.42 7.23
N LEU A 85 -5.46 1.47 8.00
CA LEU A 85 -4.05 1.22 8.26
C LEU A 85 -3.67 -0.13 7.65
N ARG A 86 -2.61 -0.15 6.88
CA ARG A 86 -1.94 -1.38 6.45
C ARG A 86 -0.53 -1.40 7.02
N VAL A 87 -0.13 -2.54 7.56
CA VAL A 87 1.22 -2.78 8.06
C VAL A 87 1.79 -3.96 7.30
N ASP A 88 2.82 -3.70 6.51
CA ASP A 88 3.58 -4.72 5.80
C ASP A 88 4.93 -4.96 6.49
N ASN A 89 5.52 -6.11 6.25
CA ASN A 89 6.90 -6.47 6.58
C ASN A 89 7.59 -7.03 5.34
N GLU A 90 8.84 -7.49 5.44
CA GLU A 90 9.58 -8.04 4.30
C GLU A 90 8.86 -9.22 3.64
N GLU A 91 8.09 -10.01 4.40
CA GLU A 91 7.35 -11.17 3.90
C GLU A 91 6.07 -10.77 3.17
N THR A 92 5.45 -9.64 3.58
CA THR A 92 4.15 -9.18 3.06
C THR A 92 4.27 -7.97 2.15
N GLU A 93 5.43 -7.33 2.07
CA GLU A 93 5.65 -6.23 1.15
C GLU A 93 5.44 -6.69 -0.30
N GLY A 94 4.43 -6.10 -0.94
CA GLY A 94 4.04 -6.49 -2.30
C GLY A 94 3.05 -7.65 -2.38
N ILE A 95 2.57 -8.19 -1.26
CA ILE A 95 1.49 -9.17 -1.19
C ILE A 95 0.18 -8.46 -0.89
N GLY A 96 -0.60 -8.21 -1.93
CA GLY A 96 -2.01 -7.83 -1.86
C GLY A 96 -2.34 -6.41 -1.41
N VAL A 97 -3.17 -5.79 -2.20
CA VAL A 97 -3.98 -4.57 -2.06
C VAL A 97 -3.23 -3.24 -2.04
N GLU A 98 -3.36 -2.52 -3.18
CA GLU A 98 -3.22 -1.06 -3.31
C GLU A 98 -1.96 -0.40 -2.73
N SER A 99 -0.80 -1.01 -2.84
CA SER A 99 0.40 -0.19 -2.78
C SER A 99 0.49 0.59 -4.10
N ILE A 100 0.09 1.86 -4.08
CA ILE A 100 0.41 2.77 -5.16
C ILE A 100 1.93 2.86 -5.22
N LYS A 101 2.54 2.03 -6.06
CA LYS A 101 3.98 2.06 -6.28
C LYS A 101 4.27 3.08 -7.36
N THR A 102 5.19 3.97 -7.09
CA THR A 102 5.70 4.91 -8.08
C THR A 102 7.09 4.48 -8.49
N SER A 103 7.24 4.03 -9.72
CA SER A 103 8.53 3.91 -10.37
C SER A 103 8.68 5.06 -11.34
N GLY A 104 9.41 6.11 -10.93
CA GLY A 104 9.65 7.28 -11.79
C GLY A 104 8.36 7.93 -12.32
N GLU A 105 8.00 7.64 -13.57
CA GLU A 105 6.87 8.21 -14.31
C GLU A 105 5.59 7.35 -14.25
N LEU A 106 5.61 6.23 -13.53
CA LEU A 106 4.51 5.27 -13.47
C LEU A 106 3.90 5.19 -12.07
N ILE A 107 2.57 5.07 -12.02
CA ILE A 107 1.80 4.66 -10.85
C ILE A 107 1.13 3.33 -11.18
N TYR A 108 1.21 2.35 -10.29
CA TYR A 108 0.52 1.09 -10.45
C TYR A 108 -0.02 0.54 -9.14
N TYR A 109 -1.13 -0.16 -9.21
CA TYR A 109 -1.77 -0.87 -8.10
C TYR A 109 -2.68 -1.97 -8.64
N SER A 110 -3.13 -2.88 -7.80
CA SER A 110 -4.10 -3.90 -8.15
C SER A 110 -5.28 -3.89 -7.18
N SER A 111 -6.49 -4.12 -7.68
CA SER A 111 -7.73 -4.28 -6.92
C SER A 111 -8.72 -5.11 -7.72
N ASP A 112 -9.52 -5.95 -7.05
CA ASP A 112 -10.64 -6.69 -7.63
C ASP A 112 -10.30 -7.40 -8.96
N ASN A 113 -9.25 -8.22 -8.95
CA ASN A 113 -8.76 -8.92 -10.15
C ASN A 113 -8.31 -8.00 -11.30
N THR A 114 -7.98 -6.75 -11.00
CA THR A 114 -7.55 -5.76 -12.00
C THR A 114 -6.22 -5.13 -11.62
N LEU A 115 -5.30 -5.10 -12.56
CA LEU A 115 -4.07 -4.32 -12.48
C LEU A 115 -4.28 -2.97 -13.15
N PHE A 116 -4.07 -1.90 -12.40
CA PHE A 116 -4.17 -0.52 -12.85
C PHE A 116 -2.76 0.04 -13.10
N LEU A 117 -2.53 0.55 -14.31
CA LEU A 117 -1.30 1.21 -14.72
C LEU A 117 -1.63 2.64 -15.13
N ARG A 118 -0.89 3.63 -14.61
CA ARG A 118 -1.08 5.05 -14.92
C ARG A 118 0.26 5.71 -15.21
N SER A 119 0.39 6.32 -16.38
CA SER A 119 1.56 7.12 -16.76
C SER A 119 1.37 8.57 -16.32
N LYS A 120 2.34 9.15 -15.61
CA LYS A 120 2.25 10.53 -15.12
C LYS A 120 2.35 11.59 -16.23
N ASN A 121 3.00 11.27 -17.33
CA ASN A 121 3.34 12.23 -18.39
C ASN A 121 2.63 11.93 -19.71
N ASN A 122 1.55 11.15 -19.70
CA ASN A 122 0.85 10.71 -20.92
C ASN A 122 1.78 10.07 -21.97
N LEU A 123 2.82 9.40 -21.50
CA LEU A 123 3.71 8.63 -22.37
C LEU A 123 2.97 7.41 -22.93
N GLN A 124 3.25 7.10 -24.17
CA GLN A 124 2.84 5.82 -24.75
C GLN A 124 3.75 4.72 -24.21
N LEU A 125 3.14 3.74 -23.55
CA LEU A 125 3.82 2.59 -22.96
C LEU A 125 3.20 1.30 -23.44
N GLN A 126 4.04 0.26 -23.58
CA GLN A 126 3.64 -1.12 -23.80
C GLN A 126 3.84 -1.88 -22.50
N ALA A 127 2.76 -2.46 -21.97
CA ALA A 127 2.79 -3.34 -20.81
C ALA A 127 2.76 -4.80 -21.26
N ARG A 128 3.68 -5.61 -20.74
CA ARG A 128 3.68 -7.06 -20.85
C ARG A 128 3.55 -7.66 -19.46
N VAL A 129 2.57 -8.52 -19.28
CA VAL A 129 2.29 -9.18 -18.01
C VAL A 129 2.60 -10.67 -18.15
N PHE A 130 3.47 -11.16 -17.30
CA PHE A 130 3.89 -12.56 -17.30
C PHE A 130 3.46 -13.25 -16.02
N ALA A 131 3.03 -14.50 -16.11
CA ALA A 131 2.93 -15.38 -14.96
C ALA A 131 4.34 -15.75 -14.44
N LEU A 132 4.43 -16.30 -13.23
CA LEU A 132 5.74 -16.64 -12.63
C LEU A 132 6.51 -17.75 -13.39
N ASP A 133 5.82 -18.53 -14.20
CA ASP A 133 6.43 -19.53 -15.10
C ASP A 133 7.00 -18.93 -16.40
N GLY A 134 6.90 -17.61 -16.56
CA GLY A 134 7.36 -16.87 -17.73
C GLY A 134 6.37 -16.80 -18.89
N CYS A 135 5.17 -17.40 -18.76
CA CYS A 135 4.14 -17.31 -19.80
C CYS A 135 3.59 -15.88 -19.89
N LEU A 136 3.52 -15.33 -21.11
CA LEU A 136 2.85 -14.04 -21.36
C LEU A 136 1.34 -14.22 -21.16
N VAL A 137 0.77 -13.45 -20.22
CA VAL A 137 -0.66 -13.50 -19.87
C VAL A 137 -1.43 -12.38 -20.54
N SER A 138 -0.83 -11.18 -20.62
CA SER A 138 -1.45 -10.01 -21.22
C SER A 138 -0.41 -9.09 -21.82
N GLU A 139 -0.79 -8.41 -22.89
CA GLU A 139 -0.02 -7.34 -23.52
C GLU A 139 -0.96 -6.21 -23.90
N ASP A 140 -0.61 -4.99 -23.55
CA ASP A 140 -1.40 -3.81 -23.87
C ASP A 140 -0.53 -2.60 -24.18
N VAL A 141 -1.01 -1.72 -25.06
CA VAL A 141 -0.35 -0.44 -25.38
C VAL A 141 -1.29 0.68 -24.98
N PHE A 142 -0.82 1.57 -24.15
CA PHE A 142 -1.64 2.62 -23.57
C PHE A 142 -0.97 3.97 -23.52
N ILE A 143 -1.78 5.02 -23.44
CA ILE A 143 -1.39 6.42 -23.18
C ILE A 143 -2.16 6.88 -21.94
N GLY A 144 -1.46 7.44 -20.96
CA GLY A 144 -2.06 7.89 -19.70
C GLY A 144 -2.42 6.77 -18.73
N GLY A 145 -3.05 5.68 -19.18
CA GLY A 145 -3.33 4.54 -18.32
C GLY A 145 -4.07 3.40 -18.99
N THR A 146 -4.01 2.23 -18.36
CA THR A 146 -4.78 1.03 -18.73
C THR A 146 -5.17 0.22 -17.49
N ASP A 147 -6.21 -0.60 -17.65
CA ASP A 147 -6.77 -1.49 -16.65
C ASP A 147 -6.74 -2.92 -17.22
N ILE A 148 -5.94 -3.80 -16.62
CA ILE A 148 -5.73 -5.17 -17.11
C ILE A 148 -6.41 -6.14 -16.16
N SER A 149 -7.42 -6.85 -16.62
CA SER A 149 -8.09 -7.90 -15.83
C SER A 149 -7.21 -9.16 -15.80
N LEU A 150 -6.93 -9.64 -14.59
CA LEU A 150 -6.07 -10.79 -14.33
C LEU A 150 -6.73 -11.70 -13.29
N SER A 151 -6.47 -12.98 -13.35
CA SER A 151 -6.85 -13.88 -12.25
C SER A 151 -6.02 -13.58 -11.00
N ARG A 152 -6.53 -13.95 -9.84
CA ARG A 152 -5.77 -13.85 -8.59
C ARG A 152 -4.43 -14.60 -8.71
N GLY A 153 -3.33 -13.90 -8.42
CA GLY A 153 -2.00 -14.49 -8.54
C GLY A 153 -0.87 -13.48 -8.58
N TYR A 154 0.35 -14.00 -8.65
CA TYR A 154 1.56 -13.21 -8.84
C TYR A 154 1.91 -13.07 -10.30
N TYR A 155 2.29 -11.86 -10.69
CA TYR A 155 2.69 -11.53 -12.05
C TYR A 155 3.96 -10.68 -12.06
N ILE A 156 4.71 -10.79 -13.15
CA ILE A 156 5.82 -9.89 -13.48
C ILE A 156 5.31 -8.97 -14.58
N VAL A 157 5.42 -7.68 -14.37
CA VAL A 157 5.01 -6.63 -15.33
C VAL A 157 6.26 -5.95 -15.85
N VAL A 158 6.39 -5.92 -17.16
CA VAL A 158 7.50 -5.24 -17.85
C VAL A 158 6.92 -4.16 -18.74
N LEU A 159 7.44 -2.95 -18.61
CA LEU A 159 6.99 -1.79 -19.38
C LEU A 159 8.09 -1.30 -20.30
N HIS A 160 7.71 -1.05 -21.54
CA HIS A 160 8.60 -0.51 -22.56
C HIS A 160 8.01 0.79 -23.14
N ARG A 161 8.89 1.65 -23.63
CA ARG A 161 8.52 2.73 -24.54
C ARG A 161 8.37 2.19 -25.96
N GLU A 162 7.81 3.02 -26.86
CA GLU A 162 7.66 2.70 -28.28
C GLU A 162 8.99 2.36 -28.97
N ASP A 163 10.10 2.93 -28.51
CA ASP A 163 11.45 2.66 -29.01
C ASP A 163 12.06 1.33 -28.48
N GLY A 164 11.29 0.57 -27.70
CA GLY A 164 11.72 -0.68 -27.06
C GLY A 164 12.51 -0.51 -25.77
N THR A 165 12.75 0.72 -25.32
CA THR A 165 13.45 0.96 -24.05
C THR A 165 12.62 0.50 -22.87
N GLN A 166 13.15 -0.41 -22.06
CA GLN A 166 12.51 -0.84 -20.81
C GLN A 166 12.53 0.30 -19.79
N VAL A 167 11.36 0.68 -19.29
CA VAL A 167 11.19 1.78 -18.32
C VAL A 167 10.89 1.30 -16.91
N ALA A 168 10.30 0.11 -16.78
CA ALA A 168 10.01 -0.50 -15.49
C ALA A 168 9.88 -2.02 -15.60
N GLU A 169 10.25 -2.69 -14.50
CA GLU A 169 9.95 -4.10 -14.25
C GLU A 169 9.60 -4.24 -12.78
N PHE A 170 8.50 -4.91 -12.49
CA PHE A 170 8.06 -5.13 -11.11
C PHE A 170 7.19 -6.36 -10.97
N LYS A 171 7.19 -6.92 -9.76
CA LYS A 171 6.29 -7.99 -9.37
C LYS A 171 5.03 -7.41 -8.73
N VAL A 172 3.87 -7.91 -9.10
CA VAL A 172 2.58 -7.52 -8.53
C VAL A 172 1.80 -8.77 -8.12
N PHE A 173 1.04 -8.64 -7.05
CA PHE A 173 0.02 -9.63 -6.68
C PHE A 173 -1.36 -9.05 -7.00
N VAL A 174 -2.16 -9.79 -7.75
CA VAL A 174 -3.55 -9.44 -8.07
C VAL A 174 -4.46 -10.24 -7.16
N VAL A 175 -5.34 -9.55 -6.45
CA VAL A 175 -6.22 -10.10 -5.41
C VAL A 175 -7.51 -10.61 -6.03
#